data_ca3f47fbee15f473216eb4f0673e2dbf
#
_entry.id   ca3f47fbee15f473216eb4f0673e2dbf
#
_cell.length_a   1.000
_cell.length_b   1.000
_cell.length_c   1.000
_cell.angle_alpha   90.00
_cell.angle_beta   90.00
_cell.angle_gamma   90.00
#
_symmetry.space_group_name_H-M   'P 1'
#
loop_
_entity.id
_entity.type
_entity.pdbx_description
1 polymer ?
#
loop_
_entity_poly.entity_id
_entity_poly.type
_entity_poly.pdbx_seq_one_letter_code
_entity_poly.pdbx_strand_id
1 'polypeptide(L)'
;SRGLSLGESLAKLSGVSVLQTGPSIFKPVIHGLHSNRIVILNAGLRQEGQQWGSEHAPEIDPYVSDKLVVVKGAAGVRYGADAMGGVVIAEPRALRTKPGVGGEINLAGFSNNRQGISSALVEGNFKKIPALSWRIQGTLKQAGNSRTPNYYMANTGFKEQNFSYSIGYNTKKAGSEIYYSYFDTQLGIFSGSHLGNQDDLMRAIAAPEPRIKAGFTYDIRRPYQHVTHELLRSKSYWNFGDGSKLNLILGAQFNNRKEYDAHRPYTDNPDALKRPQLD
;
A
#
# COMPACT_ATOMS: atom_id res chain seq x y z
N SER A 1 -12.63 0.27 7.46
CA SER A 1 -11.79 -0.44 6.47
C SER A 1 -10.58 -1.16 7.08
N ARG A 2 -10.61 -1.50 8.37
CA ARG A 2 -9.54 -2.28 9.01
C ARG A 2 -9.41 -3.66 8.35
N GLY A 3 -8.18 -4.10 8.09
CA GLY A 3 -7.89 -5.38 7.44
C GLY A 3 -7.81 -5.35 5.91
N LEU A 4 -8.16 -4.26 5.27
CA LEU A 4 -8.10 -4.09 3.82
C LEU A 4 -6.81 -3.36 3.40
N SER A 5 -6.39 -3.57 2.17
CA SER A 5 -5.36 -2.74 1.52
C SER A 5 -5.86 -1.31 1.32
N LEU A 6 -4.96 -0.39 0.96
CA LEU A 6 -5.36 0.98 0.62
C LEU A 6 -6.35 1.00 -0.55
N GLY A 7 -6.08 0.23 -1.62
CA GLY A 7 -6.94 0.16 -2.79
C GLY A 7 -8.35 -0.36 -2.46
N GLU A 8 -8.44 -1.46 -1.70
CA GLU A 8 -9.74 -2.00 -1.24
C GLU A 8 -10.49 -1.01 -0.36
N SER A 9 -9.78 -0.27 0.50
CA SER A 9 -10.39 0.76 1.35
C SER A 9 -10.96 1.90 0.53
N LEU A 10 -10.27 2.30 -0.54
CA LEU A 10 -10.70 3.34 -1.46
C LEU A 10 -11.90 2.90 -2.32
N ALA A 11 -11.99 1.62 -2.69
CA ALA A 11 -13.11 1.07 -3.46
C ALA A 11 -14.47 1.21 -2.76
N LYS A 12 -14.48 1.44 -1.45
CA LYS A 12 -15.71 1.72 -0.68
C LYS A 12 -16.23 3.14 -0.85
N LEU A 13 -15.43 4.02 -1.47
CA LEU A 13 -15.83 5.41 -1.73
C LEU A 13 -16.58 5.50 -3.06
N SER A 14 -17.67 6.25 -3.07
CA SER A 14 -18.47 6.44 -4.29
C SER A 14 -17.64 6.98 -5.46
N GLY A 15 -17.77 6.37 -6.65
CA GLY A 15 -17.06 6.73 -7.87
C GLY A 15 -15.56 6.38 -7.86
N VAL A 16 -15.15 5.48 -6.98
CA VAL A 16 -13.84 4.83 -6.99
C VAL A 16 -14.06 3.34 -7.22
N SER A 17 -13.33 2.78 -8.16
CA SER A 17 -13.19 1.34 -8.37
C SER A 17 -11.74 0.94 -8.20
N VAL A 18 -11.43 -0.33 -8.38
CA VAL A 18 -10.06 -0.83 -8.34
C VAL A 18 -9.74 -1.65 -9.57
N LEU A 19 -8.54 -1.49 -10.06
CA LEU A 19 -7.91 -2.46 -10.94
C LEU A 19 -7.22 -3.49 -10.03
N GLN A 20 -7.72 -4.71 -10.07
CA GLN A 20 -7.20 -5.80 -9.27
C GLN A 20 -6.39 -6.74 -10.16
N THR A 21 -5.12 -6.90 -9.86
CA THR A 21 -4.22 -7.84 -10.50
C THR A 21 -3.84 -8.92 -9.50
N GLY A 22 -4.57 -10.03 -9.53
CA GLY A 22 -4.45 -11.07 -8.50
C GLY A 22 -5.07 -10.70 -7.14
N PRO A 23 -4.89 -11.54 -6.11
CA PRO A 23 -5.55 -11.38 -4.81
C PRO A 23 -4.96 -10.28 -3.90
N SER A 24 -3.76 -9.77 -4.19
CA SER A 24 -3.02 -8.88 -3.29
C SER A 24 -2.71 -7.50 -3.87
N ILE A 25 -2.96 -7.27 -5.16
CA ILE A 25 -2.61 -6.02 -5.84
C ILE A 25 -3.89 -5.27 -6.21
N PHE A 26 -4.08 -4.11 -5.60
CA PHE A 26 -5.27 -3.27 -5.78
C PHE A 26 -4.87 -1.84 -6.11
N LYS A 27 -5.10 -1.40 -7.36
CA LYS A 27 -4.86 -0.03 -7.79
C LYS A 27 -6.16 0.77 -7.80
N PRO A 28 -6.21 1.97 -7.22
CA PRO A 28 -7.38 2.81 -7.29
C PRO A 28 -7.63 3.28 -8.73
N VAL A 29 -8.90 3.29 -9.12
CA VAL A 29 -9.39 3.81 -10.40
C VAL A 29 -10.46 4.85 -10.10
N ILE A 30 -10.30 6.07 -10.61
CA ILE A 30 -11.23 7.18 -10.40
C ILE A 30 -11.72 7.64 -11.79
N HIS A 31 -13.02 7.62 -12.02
CA HIS A 31 -13.63 7.94 -13.32
C HIS A 31 -13.00 7.17 -14.51
N GLY A 32 -12.66 5.90 -14.30
CA GLY A 32 -12.02 5.06 -15.31
C GLY A 32 -10.52 5.32 -15.51
N LEU A 33 -9.93 6.27 -14.80
CA LEU A 33 -8.51 6.63 -14.89
C LEU A 33 -7.73 6.08 -13.70
N HIS A 34 -6.50 5.63 -13.96
CA HIS A 34 -5.59 5.05 -12.95
C HIS A 34 -4.12 5.39 -13.25
N SER A 35 -3.21 4.88 -12.43
CA SER A 35 -1.75 4.99 -12.58
C SER A 35 -1.29 6.46 -12.64
N ASN A 36 -0.67 6.89 -13.73
CA ASN A 36 -0.18 8.26 -13.92
C ASN A 36 -1.27 9.32 -14.21
N ARG A 37 -2.55 8.91 -14.21
CA ARG A 37 -3.70 9.82 -14.39
C ARG A 37 -4.39 10.17 -13.08
N ILE A 38 -3.92 9.65 -11.97
CA ILE A 38 -4.34 10.00 -10.62
C ILE A 38 -3.11 10.31 -9.77
N VAL A 39 -3.26 11.26 -8.85
CA VAL A 39 -2.23 11.59 -7.87
C VAL A 39 -2.56 10.92 -6.54
N ILE A 40 -1.58 10.33 -5.90
CA ILE A 40 -1.70 9.84 -4.53
C ILE A 40 -0.77 10.66 -3.64
N LEU A 41 -1.35 11.27 -2.60
CA LEU A 41 -0.61 11.99 -1.58
C LEU A 41 -0.54 11.15 -0.31
N ASN A 42 0.67 10.84 0.11
CA ASN A 42 0.97 10.20 1.38
C ASN A 42 1.54 11.24 2.34
N ALA A 43 0.83 11.51 3.42
CA ALA A 43 1.24 12.52 4.39
C ALA A 43 1.53 13.91 3.76
N GLY A 44 0.80 14.27 2.69
CA GLY A 44 0.98 15.53 1.97
C GLY A 44 2.09 15.53 0.90
N LEU A 45 2.84 14.45 0.74
CA LEU A 45 3.83 14.25 -0.32
C LEU A 45 3.27 13.35 -1.42
N ARG A 46 3.60 13.63 -2.68
CA ARG A 46 3.22 12.79 -3.80
C ARG A 46 3.91 11.42 -3.66
N GLN A 47 3.11 10.36 -3.61
CA GLN A 47 3.59 8.99 -3.58
C GLN A 47 4.07 8.57 -4.97
N GLU A 48 5.32 8.17 -5.09
CA GLU A 48 5.90 7.65 -6.32
C GLU A 48 5.92 6.11 -6.32
N GLY A 49 6.06 5.49 -7.50
CA GLY A 49 6.21 4.04 -7.69
C GLY A 49 4.96 3.34 -8.22
N GLN A 50 3.77 3.72 -7.80
CA GLN A 50 2.50 3.05 -8.18
C GLN A 50 2.03 3.34 -9.62
N GLN A 51 2.59 4.36 -10.28
CA GLN A 51 2.14 4.83 -11.60
C GLN A 51 2.60 3.95 -12.76
N TRP A 52 3.60 3.10 -12.58
CA TRP A 52 4.27 2.42 -13.69
C TRP A 52 3.47 1.23 -14.23
N GLY A 53 3.38 0.13 -13.58
CA GLY A 53 2.74 -1.10 -14.09
C GLY A 53 1.34 -1.32 -13.54
N SER A 54 0.57 -2.21 -14.17
CA SER A 54 -0.72 -2.69 -13.64
C SER A 54 -0.57 -3.41 -12.30
N GLU A 55 0.60 -3.97 -12.04
CA GLU A 55 0.95 -4.74 -10.85
C GLU A 55 1.59 -3.90 -9.74
N HIS A 56 1.67 -2.57 -9.93
CA HIS A 56 2.22 -1.65 -8.94
C HIS A 56 1.09 -1.02 -8.12
N ALA A 57 0.84 -1.52 -6.92
CA ALA A 57 -0.11 -0.94 -5.97
C ALA A 57 0.51 0.22 -5.17
N PRO A 58 -0.30 1.10 -4.56
CA PRO A 58 0.20 2.11 -3.63
C PRO A 58 0.82 1.47 -2.38
N GLU A 59 2.06 1.82 -2.09
CA GLU A 59 2.85 1.33 -0.95
C GLU A 59 2.62 2.23 0.26
N ILE A 60 1.43 2.15 0.84
CA ILE A 60 1.00 2.93 2.01
C ILE A 60 0.32 1.98 2.99
N ASP A 61 0.80 1.96 4.23
CA ASP A 61 0.12 1.23 5.29
C ASP A 61 -1.22 1.89 5.64
N PRO A 62 -2.37 1.22 5.40
CA PRO A 62 -3.68 1.80 5.69
C PRO A 62 -3.93 2.04 7.19
N TYR A 63 -3.15 1.42 8.08
CA TYR A 63 -3.26 1.63 9.53
C TYR A 63 -2.62 2.94 10.00
N VAL A 64 -1.72 3.53 9.22
CA VAL A 64 -1.14 4.86 9.49
C VAL A 64 -2.14 5.97 9.19
N SER A 65 -2.98 5.76 8.16
CA SER A 65 -3.91 6.79 7.68
C SER A 65 -5.17 6.86 8.54
N ASP A 66 -5.38 7.98 9.18
CA ASP A 66 -6.63 8.29 9.90
C ASP A 66 -7.74 8.71 8.93
N LYS A 67 -7.35 9.38 7.87
CA LYS A 67 -8.26 9.93 6.88
C LYS A 67 -7.82 9.60 5.45
N LEU A 68 -8.75 9.01 4.70
CA LEU A 68 -8.64 8.80 3.27
C LEU A 68 -9.65 9.70 2.56
N VAL A 69 -9.17 10.56 1.67
CA VAL A 69 -10.00 11.50 0.90
C VAL A 69 -9.75 11.29 -0.58
N VAL A 70 -10.81 11.35 -1.37
CA VAL A 70 -10.71 11.38 -2.82
C VAL A 70 -11.24 12.71 -3.32
N VAL A 71 -10.36 13.50 -3.93
CA VAL A 71 -10.68 14.78 -4.58
C VAL A 71 -10.92 14.50 -6.05
N LYS A 72 -12.09 14.87 -6.57
CA LYS A 72 -12.52 14.60 -7.94
C LYS A 72 -12.79 15.90 -8.70
N GLY A 73 -12.73 15.80 -10.04
CA GLY A 73 -13.07 16.91 -10.93
C GLY A 73 -12.12 18.10 -10.79
N ALA A 74 -12.63 19.31 -11.04
CA ALA A 74 -11.85 20.54 -11.11
C ALA A 74 -11.02 20.84 -9.85
N ALA A 75 -11.46 20.40 -8.68
CA ALA A 75 -10.71 20.56 -7.44
C ALA A 75 -9.36 19.83 -7.43
N GLY A 76 -9.17 18.84 -8.33
CA GLY A 76 -7.90 18.12 -8.52
C GLY A 76 -6.81 18.95 -9.20
N VAL A 77 -7.17 19.98 -9.99
CA VAL A 77 -6.23 20.77 -10.81
C VAL A 77 -5.08 21.38 -9.98
N ARG A 78 -5.36 21.80 -8.76
CA ARG A 78 -4.33 22.34 -7.83
C ARG A 78 -3.21 21.37 -7.46
N TYR A 79 -3.38 20.08 -7.74
CA TYR A 79 -2.39 19.04 -7.45
C TYR A 79 -1.54 18.65 -8.67
N GLY A 80 -1.71 19.35 -9.79
CA GLY A 80 -0.91 19.17 -10.99
C GLY A 80 -1.63 18.42 -12.11
N ALA A 81 -0.95 18.36 -13.27
CA ALA A 81 -1.51 17.81 -14.52
C ALA A 81 -1.88 16.32 -14.42
N ASP A 82 -1.17 15.55 -13.59
CA ASP A 82 -1.42 14.11 -13.44
C ASP A 82 -2.70 13.81 -12.65
N ALA A 83 -3.33 14.81 -12.02
CA ALA A 83 -4.56 14.67 -11.26
C ALA A 83 -5.83 14.65 -12.14
N MET A 84 -5.74 14.20 -13.39
CA MET A 84 -6.85 14.19 -14.35
C MET A 84 -8.06 13.37 -13.87
N GLY A 85 -7.83 12.18 -13.32
CA GLY A 85 -8.87 11.34 -12.74
C GLY A 85 -9.28 11.80 -11.34
N GLY A 86 -8.34 12.40 -10.61
CA GLY A 86 -8.53 12.85 -9.24
C GLY A 86 -7.28 12.64 -8.38
N VAL A 87 -7.44 12.92 -7.10
CA VAL A 87 -6.38 12.83 -6.09
C VAL A 87 -6.84 11.98 -4.92
N VAL A 88 -6.03 11.00 -4.54
CA VAL A 88 -6.18 10.25 -3.30
C VAL A 88 -5.29 10.90 -2.25
N ILE A 89 -5.83 11.23 -1.10
CA ILE A 89 -5.08 11.83 0.01
C ILE A 89 -5.15 10.89 1.19
N ALA A 90 -3.99 10.35 1.59
CA ALA A 90 -3.81 9.55 2.79
C ALA A 90 -3.11 10.40 3.85
N GLU A 91 -3.88 10.83 4.86
CA GLU A 91 -3.37 11.69 5.93
C GLU A 91 -3.15 10.87 7.20
N PRO A 92 -1.94 10.89 7.79
CA PRO A 92 -1.72 10.35 9.12
C PRO A 92 -2.57 11.07 10.17
N ARG A 93 -2.91 10.34 11.23
CA ARG A 93 -3.59 10.94 12.40
C ARG A 93 -2.77 12.12 12.95
N ALA A 94 -3.43 13.21 13.35
CA ALA A 94 -2.79 14.31 14.05
C ALA A 94 -2.13 13.82 15.36
N LEU A 95 -0.99 14.41 15.73
CA LEU A 95 -0.32 14.07 16.98
C LEU A 95 -1.20 14.43 18.20
N ARG A 96 -1.10 13.61 19.24
CA ARG A 96 -1.84 13.80 20.48
C ARG A 96 -1.46 15.12 21.13
N THR A 97 -2.46 15.95 21.49
CA THR A 97 -2.26 17.25 22.17
C THR A 97 -2.53 17.19 23.66
N LYS A 98 -3.25 16.16 24.14
CA LYS A 98 -3.55 15.98 25.56
C LYS A 98 -2.41 15.21 26.24
N PRO A 99 -1.89 15.68 27.38
CA PRO A 99 -0.86 14.98 28.12
C PRO A 99 -1.22 13.52 28.44
N GLY A 100 -0.20 12.68 28.48
CA GLY A 100 -0.35 11.25 28.74
C GLY A 100 0.02 10.37 27.55
N VAL A 101 -0.10 9.07 27.74
CA VAL A 101 0.15 8.04 26.75
C VAL A 101 -1.16 7.37 26.38
N GLY A 102 -1.30 6.98 25.15
CA GLY A 102 -2.42 6.21 24.62
C GLY A 102 -1.95 5.30 23.50
N GLY A 103 -2.79 4.36 23.11
CA GLY A 103 -2.44 3.43 22.05
C GLY A 103 -3.65 2.67 21.54
N GLU A 104 -3.42 1.91 20.47
CA GLU A 104 -4.41 1.11 19.81
C GLU A 104 -3.74 -0.17 19.29
N ILE A 105 -4.41 -1.30 19.47
CA ILE A 105 -4.00 -2.58 18.89
C ILE A 105 -5.14 -3.06 17.99
N ASN A 106 -4.80 -3.44 16.78
CA ASN A 106 -5.72 -4.02 15.82
C ASN A 106 -5.25 -5.42 15.45
N LEU A 107 -6.12 -6.40 15.60
CA LEU A 107 -5.91 -7.78 15.16
C LEU A 107 -7.01 -8.13 14.19
N ALA A 108 -6.65 -8.74 13.05
CA ALA A 108 -7.61 -9.23 12.09
C ALA A 108 -7.14 -10.57 11.49
N GLY A 109 -8.11 -11.45 11.18
CA GLY A 109 -7.87 -12.73 10.54
C GLY A 109 -8.87 -12.97 9.42
N PHE A 110 -8.43 -13.63 8.35
CA PHE A 110 -9.24 -13.96 7.18
C PHE A 110 -9.06 -15.45 6.85
N SER A 111 -10.14 -16.18 6.71
CA SER A 111 -10.09 -17.65 6.55
C SER A 111 -9.65 -18.10 5.16
N ASN A 112 -9.95 -17.33 4.11
CA ASN A 112 -9.72 -17.76 2.73
C ASN A 112 -8.26 -18.11 2.47
N ASN A 113 -7.35 -17.17 2.77
CA ASN A 113 -5.91 -17.29 2.59
C ASN A 113 -5.15 -17.39 3.92
N ARG A 114 -5.88 -17.66 5.01
CA ARG A 114 -5.36 -17.68 6.39
C ARG A 114 -4.50 -16.45 6.72
N GLN A 115 -4.98 -15.29 6.28
CA GLN A 115 -4.28 -14.03 6.51
C GLN A 115 -4.40 -13.62 7.98
N GLY A 116 -3.27 -13.29 8.57
CA GLY A 116 -3.16 -12.63 9.86
C GLY A 116 -2.66 -11.20 9.72
N ILE A 117 -3.23 -10.29 10.50
CA ILE A 117 -2.82 -8.89 10.59
C ILE A 117 -2.69 -8.52 12.05
N SER A 118 -1.59 -7.89 12.40
CA SER A 118 -1.37 -7.26 13.71
C SER A 118 -0.84 -5.85 13.48
N SER A 119 -1.53 -4.85 14.02
CA SER A 119 -1.07 -3.46 14.00
C SER A 119 -1.17 -2.87 15.38
N ALA A 120 -0.11 -2.19 15.82
CA ALA A 120 -0.05 -1.51 17.11
C ALA A 120 0.42 -0.08 16.92
N LEU A 121 -0.21 0.85 17.65
CA LEU A 121 0.12 2.25 17.69
C LEU A 121 0.23 2.68 19.16
N VAL A 122 1.29 3.40 19.48
CA VAL A 122 1.45 4.07 20.77
C VAL A 122 1.78 5.53 20.54
N GLU A 123 1.12 6.42 21.23
CA GLU A 123 1.35 7.86 21.13
C GLU A 123 1.35 8.54 22.49
N GLY A 124 2.08 9.64 22.58
CA GLY A 124 2.18 10.37 23.84
C GLY A 124 2.36 11.86 23.65
N ASN A 125 2.03 12.59 24.73
CA ASN A 125 2.31 14.00 24.90
C ASN A 125 2.84 14.23 26.31
N PHE A 126 3.87 15.05 26.45
CA PHE A 126 4.57 15.25 27.72
C PHE A 126 3.85 16.31 28.58
N LYS A 127 3.46 15.95 29.80
CA LYS A 127 2.81 16.89 30.73
C LYS A 127 3.67 18.14 31.04
N LYS A 128 4.99 17.95 31.15
CA LYS A 128 5.94 19.05 31.45
C LYS A 128 6.28 19.89 30.23
N ILE A 129 6.09 19.35 29.03
CA ILE A 129 6.36 20.01 27.76
C ILE A 129 5.15 19.73 26.83
N PRO A 130 4.00 20.38 27.04
CA PRO A 130 2.76 20.08 26.32
C PRO A 130 2.85 20.31 24.82
N ALA A 131 3.83 21.08 24.37
CA ALA A 131 4.11 21.27 22.94
C ALA A 131 4.71 20.03 22.27
N LEU A 132 5.34 19.12 23.04
CA LEU A 132 6.06 17.95 22.51
C LEU A 132 5.17 16.72 22.51
N SER A 133 5.01 16.12 21.34
CA SER A 133 4.23 14.91 21.11
C SER A 133 4.98 13.92 20.24
N TRP A 134 4.65 12.65 20.38
CA TRP A 134 5.26 11.58 19.62
C TRP A 134 4.26 10.47 19.32
N ARG A 135 4.55 9.69 18.29
CA ARG A 135 3.84 8.46 17.91
C ARG A 135 4.79 7.46 17.28
N ILE A 136 4.56 6.19 17.59
CA ILE A 136 5.19 5.03 16.97
C ILE A 136 4.07 4.09 16.56
N GLN A 137 4.18 3.51 15.37
CA GLN A 137 3.21 2.55 14.86
C GLN A 137 3.94 1.46 14.08
N GLY A 138 3.46 0.23 14.16
CA GLY A 138 3.94 -0.89 13.37
C GLY A 138 2.80 -1.80 12.94
N THR A 139 2.93 -2.40 11.75
CA THR A 139 1.96 -3.34 11.17
C THR A 139 2.69 -4.54 10.59
N LEU A 140 2.20 -5.73 10.92
CA LEU A 140 2.65 -7.00 10.35
C LEU A 140 1.46 -7.66 9.66
N LYS A 141 1.65 -8.14 8.42
CA LYS A 141 0.65 -8.90 7.67
C LYS A 141 1.31 -10.10 7.03
N GLN A 142 0.61 -11.23 7.04
CA GLN A 142 1.01 -12.43 6.32
C GLN A 142 -0.22 -13.17 5.81
N ALA A 143 -0.16 -13.62 4.57
CA ALA A 143 -1.19 -14.43 3.94
C ALA A 143 -0.56 -15.53 3.08
N GLY A 144 -1.20 -16.68 3.06
CA GLY A 144 -0.86 -17.75 2.13
C GLY A 144 -1.64 -17.66 0.82
N ASN A 145 -1.59 -18.74 0.05
CA ASN A 145 -2.34 -18.86 -1.20
C ASN A 145 -3.85 -18.65 -1.00
N SER A 146 -4.44 -17.81 -1.83
CA SER A 146 -5.89 -17.57 -1.85
C SER A 146 -6.64 -18.75 -2.44
N ARG A 147 -7.82 -19.04 -1.89
CA ARG A 147 -8.65 -20.16 -2.31
C ARG A 147 -9.85 -19.68 -3.13
N THR A 148 -10.08 -20.34 -4.26
CA THR A 148 -11.36 -20.36 -4.98
C THR A 148 -12.24 -21.48 -4.42
N PRO A 149 -13.50 -21.62 -4.82
CA PRO A 149 -14.32 -22.78 -4.42
C PRO A 149 -13.69 -24.14 -4.73
N ASN A 150 -12.91 -24.22 -5.83
CA ASN A 150 -12.43 -25.50 -6.36
C ASN A 150 -10.94 -25.77 -6.15
N TYR A 151 -10.10 -24.71 -5.98
CA TYR A 151 -8.64 -24.87 -5.87
C TYR A 151 -7.99 -23.68 -5.16
N TYR A 152 -6.73 -23.85 -4.77
CA TYR A 152 -5.87 -22.74 -4.35
C TYR A 152 -5.15 -22.12 -5.56
N MET A 153 -5.16 -20.80 -5.63
CA MET A 153 -4.42 -20.04 -6.63
C MET A 153 -2.94 -20.05 -6.29
N ALA A 154 -2.14 -20.63 -7.19
CA ALA A 154 -0.70 -20.81 -6.93
C ALA A 154 0.03 -19.47 -6.80
N ASN A 155 0.89 -19.36 -5.78
CA ASN A 155 1.78 -18.24 -5.55
C ASN A 155 1.06 -16.90 -5.38
N THR A 156 0.02 -16.86 -4.54
CA THR A 156 -0.75 -15.64 -4.26
C THR A 156 -0.61 -15.17 -2.81
N GLY A 157 0.34 -15.75 -2.08
CA GLY A 157 0.68 -15.31 -0.72
C GLY A 157 1.42 -13.98 -0.72
N PHE A 158 1.40 -13.30 0.42
CA PHE A 158 2.20 -12.10 0.65
C PHE A 158 2.58 -11.97 2.13
N LYS A 159 3.63 -11.20 2.39
CA LYS A 159 4.01 -10.70 3.70
C LYS A 159 4.32 -9.22 3.64
N GLU A 160 3.98 -8.50 4.69
CA GLU A 160 4.15 -7.05 4.77
C GLU A 160 4.58 -6.66 6.19
N GLN A 161 5.57 -5.77 6.29
CA GLN A 161 6.09 -5.25 7.54
C GLN A 161 6.23 -3.73 7.40
N ASN A 162 5.45 -2.99 8.16
CA ASN A 162 5.44 -1.54 8.08
C ASN A 162 5.77 -0.94 9.44
N PHE A 163 6.43 0.19 9.41
CA PHE A 163 6.78 0.95 10.58
C PHE A 163 6.65 2.44 10.30
N SER A 164 6.20 3.21 11.27
CA SER A 164 6.21 4.67 11.21
C SER A 164 6.44 5.30 12.56
N TYR A 165 7.03 6.48 12.56
CA TYR A 165 7.09 7.33 13.74
C TYR A 165 6.83 8.78 13.39
N SER A 166 6.35 9.52 14.36
CA SER A 166 6.19 10.98 14.30
C SER A 166 6.67 11.60 15.59
N ILE A 167 7.31 12.75 15.50
CA ILE A 167 7.61 13.61 16.62
C ILE A 167 7.28 15.05 16.22
N GLY A 168 6.64 15.80 17.11
CA GLY A 168 6.27 17.17 16.80
C GLY A 168 6.36 18.06 18.02
N TYR A 169 6.82 19.28 17.78
CA TYR A 169 6.80 20.36 18.75
C TYR A 169 5.89 21.47 18.24
N ASN A 170 4.73 21.64 18.86
CA ASN A 170 3.66 22.48 18.35
C ASN A 170 3.21 23.49 19.42
N THR A 171 3.32 24.78 19.08
CA THR A 171 2.82 25.90 19.90
C THR A 171 1.75 26.68 19.13
N LYS A 172 1.10 27.64 19.74
CA LYS A 172 0.15 28.53 19.05
C LYS A 172 0.82 29.38 17.97
N LYS A 173 2.10 29.75 18.14
CA LYS A 173 2.84 30.64 17.23
C LYS A 173 3.55 29.89 16.11
N ALA A 174 4.16 28.77 16.44
CA ALA A 174 4.91 27.97 15.47
C ALA A 174 4.94 26.49 15.87
N GLY A 175 5.18 25.63 14.92
CA GLY A 175 5.39 24.21 15.16
C GLY A 175 6.11 23.52 14.03
N SER A 176 6.65 22.37 14.37
CA SER A 176 7.28 21.46 13.39
C SER A 176 6.97 20.02 13.76
N GLU A 177 6.72 19.21 12.76
CA GLU A 177 6.51 17.77 12.86
C GLU A 177 7.42 17.05 11.88
N ILE A 178 8.13 16.05 12.36
CA ILE A 178 8.87 15.09 11.56
C ILE A 178 8.06 13.79 11.54
N TYR A 179 7.85 13.26 10.36
CA TYR A 179 7.20 11.97 10.12
C TYR A 179 8.10 11.12 9.23
N TYR A 180 8.28 9.87 9.62
CA TYR A 180 8.97 8.85 8.83
C TYR A 180 8.07 7.63 8.72
N SER A 181 8.06 7.00 7.55
CA SER A 181 7.44 5.70 7.34
C SER A 181 8.33 4.79 6.49
N TYR A 182 8.32 3.53 6.86
CA TYR A 182 8.93 2.42 6.14
C TYR A 182 7.84 1.42 5.81
N PHE A 183 7.72 1.09 4.54
CA PHE A 183 6.83 0.08 4.00
C PHE A 183 7.65 -1.01 3.33
N ASP A 184 7.42 -2.26 3.68
CA ASP A 184 8.10 -3.42 3.12
C ASP A 184 7.06 -4.49 2.80
N THR A 185 7.01 -4.91 1.54
CA THR A 185 6.12 -5.99 1.11
C THR A 185 6.83 -6.93 0.15
N GLN A 186 6.62 -8.21 0.37
CA GLN A 186 6.92 -9.26 -0.59
C GLN A 186 5.61 -9.94 -0.97
N LEU A 187 5.27 -9.95 -2.25
CA LEU A 187 4.02 -10.52 -2.75
C LEU A 187 4.27 -11.46 -3.92
N GLY A 188 3.64 -12.62 -3.88
CA GLY A 188 3.64 -13.56 -4.98
C GLY A 188 2.72 -13.09 -6.10
N ILE A 189 3.15 -13.30 -7.33
CA ILE A 189 2.34 -13.07 -8.52
C ILE A 189 1.70 -14.41 -8.93
N PHE A 190 0.40 -14.38 -9.20
CA PHE A 190 -0.33 -15.57 -9.57
C PHE A 190 0.31 -16.25 -10.77
N SER A 191 0.82 -17.45 -10.57
CA SER A 191 1.55 -18.19 -11.63
C SER A 191 0.71 -18.48 -12.86
N GLY A 192 -0.61 -18.52 -12.74
CA GLY A 192 -1.53 -18.73 -13.86
C GLY A 192 -1.77 -17.50 -14.73
N SER A 193 -1.39 -16.29 -14.26
CA SER A 193 -1.48 -15.05 -15.04
C SER A 193 -0.23 -14.77 -15.87
N HIS A 194 0.84 -15.53 -15.65
CA HIS A 194 2.10 -15.37 -16.37
C HIS A 194 2.07 -16.11 -17.69
N LEU A 195 1.68 -15.42 -18.75
CA LEU A 195 1.46 -15.95 -20.09
C LEU A 195 2.66 -15.59 -20.98
N GLY A 196 3.27 -16.59 -21.60
CA GLY A 196 4.47 -16.41 -22.41
C GLY A 196 4.20 -15.85 -23.81
N ASN A 197 3.02 -16.14 -24.40
CA ASN A 197 2.66 -15.75 -25.75
C ASN A 197 1.13 -15.74 -25.95
N GLN A 198 0.69 -15.38 -27.18
CA GLN A 198 -0.73 -15.29 -27.53
C GLN A 198 -1.43 -16.67 -27.46
N ASP A 199 -0.75 -17.75 -27.85
CA ASP A 199 -1.34 -19.10 -27.82
C ASP A 199 -1.59 -19.54 -26.37
N ASP A 200 -0.68 -19.22 -25.45
CA ASP A 200 -0.85 -19.48 -24.01
C ASP A 200 -2.05 -18.70 -23.46
N LEU A 201 -2.23 -17.45 -23.90
CA LEU A 201 -3.40 -16.64 -23.53
C LEU A 201 -4.70 -17.29 -24.03
N MET A 202 -4.76 -17.68 -25.30
CA MET A 202 -5.96 -18.31 -25.89
C MET A 202 -6.29 -19.64 -25.20
N ARG A 203 -5.28 -20.45 -24.87
CA ARG A 203 -5.46 -21.69 -24.11
C ARG A 203 -5.94 -21.43 -22.68
N ALA A 204 -5.38 -20.40 -22.02
CA ALA A 204 -5.80 -20.01 -20.67
C ALA A 204 -7.26 -19.54 -20.65
N ILE A 205 -7.71 -18.79 -21.67
CA ILE A 205 -9.09 -18.33 -21.81
C ILE A 205 -10.04 -19.52 -22.06
N ALA A 206 -9.62 -20.50 -22.85
CA ALA A 206 -10.43 -21.69 -23.18
C ALA A 206 -10.47 -22.72 -22.04
N ALA A 207 -9.54 -22.66 -21.09
CA ALA A 207 -9.47 -23.61 -20.00
C ALA A 207 -10.49 -23.29 -18.89
N PRO A 208 -11.21 -24.28 -18.35
CA PRO A 208 -12.17 -24.07 -17.25
C PRO A 208 -11.48 -23.71 -15.92
N GLU A 209 -10.21 -24.04 -15.79
CA GLU A 209 -9.40 -23.81 -14.58
C GLU A 209 -7.94 -23.51 -14.92
N PRO A 210 -7.20 -22.80 -14.04
CA PRO A 210 -5.77 -22.57 -14.26
C PRO A 210 -5.01 -23.90 -14.35
N ARG A 211 -4.07 -23.97 -15.27
CA ARG A 211 -3.20 -25.13 -15.46
C ARG A 211 -2.32 -25.39 -14.22
N ILE A 212 -1.85 -24.30 -13.57
CA ILE A 212 -1.01 -24.38 -12.37
C ILE A 212 -1.88 -24.20 -11.16
N LYS A 213 -2.02 -25.26 -10.38
CA LYS A 213 -2.72 -25.29 -9.08
C LYS A 213 -1.71 -25.58 -7.98
N ALA A 214 -2.01 -25.14 -6.78
CA ALA A 214 -1.21 -25.40 -5.59
C ALA A 214 -2.09 -25.83 -4.44
N GLY A 215 -1.48 -26.36 -3.39
CA GLY A 215 -2.07 -26.46 -2.07
C GLY A 215 -1.94 -25.14 -1.31
N PHE A 216 -2.41 -25.14 -0.07
CA PHE A 216 -2.17 -24.02 0.84
C PHE A 216 -0.69 -23.98 1.24
N THR A 217 -0.08 -22.80 1.12
CA THR A 217 1.26 -22.52 1.66
C THR A 217 1.41 -21.02 1.91
N TYR A 218 2.31 -20.66 2.80
CA TYR A 218 2.80 -19.29 3.01
C TYR A 218 4.06 -18.98 2.17
N ASP A 219 4.63 -19.99 1.51
CA ASP A 219 5.82 -19.79 0.67
C ASP A 219 5.51 -18.90 -0.51
N ILE A 220 6.38 -17.94 -0.76
CA ILE A 220 6.34 -17.06 -1.91
C ILE A 220 7.49 -17.47 -2.83
N ARG A 221 7.14 -17.85 -4.05
CA ARG A 221 8.07 -18.29 -5.08
C ARG A 221 8.02 -17.37 -6.29
N ARG A 222 8.94 -17.50 -7.22
CA ARG A 222 8.87 -16.76 -8.49
C ARG A 222 7.64 -17.17 -9.31
N PRO A 223 6.97 -16.20 -9.99
CA PRO A 223 7.27 -14.76 -9.99
C PRO A 223 6.79 -14.07 -8.71
N TYR A 224 7.57 -13.10 -8.20
CA TYR A 224 7.20 -12.29 -7.05
C TYR A 224 7.82 -10.89 -7.13
N GLN A 225 7.25 -9.97 -6.38
CA GLN A 225 7.81 -8.63 -6.18
C GLN A 225 8.22 -8.46 -4.72
N HIS A 226 9.32 -7.75 -4.52
CA HIS A 226 9.74 -7.25 -3.21
C HIS A 226 9.92 -5.73 -3.31
N VAL A 227 9.14 -4.99 -2.54
CA VAL A 227 9.10 -3.53 -2.61
C VAL A 227 9.33 -2.95 -1.24
N THR A 228 10.28 -2.03 -1.15
CA THR A 228 10.47 -1.18 0.03
C THR A 228 10.25 0.28 -0.34
N HIS A 229 9.55 1.01 0.52
CA HIS A 229 9.33 2.44 0.34
C HIS A 229 9.56 3.18 1.64
N GLU A 230 10.47 4.13 1.61
CA GLU A 230 10.77 5.03 2.71
C GLU A 230 10.28 6.43 2.40
N LEU A 231 9.68 7.09 3.38
CA LEU A 231 9.23 8.47 3.27
C LEU A 231 9.61 9.22 4.53
N LEU A 232 10.33 10.31 4.35
CA LEU A 232 10.63 11.29 5.41
C LEU A 232 9.95 12.61 5.06
N ARG A 233 9.19 13.16 6.00
CA ARG A 233 8.52 14.44 5.88
C ARG A 233 8.82 15.32 7.08
N SER A 234 9.14 16.60 6.80
CA SER A 234 9.08 17.68 7.77
C SER A 234 7.95 18.63 7.41
N LYS A 235 7.08 18.94 8.36
CA LYS A 235 5.99 19.90 8.20
C LYS A 235 6.08 20.95 9.29
N SER A 236 6.30 22.19 8.90
CA SER A 236 6.44 23.32 9.83
C SER A 236 5.41 24.39 9.50
N TYR A 237 5.02 25.13 10.52
CA TYR A 237 4.14 26.28 10.36
C TYR A 237 4.55 27.44 11.26
N TRP A 238 4.22 28.66 10.81
CA TRP A 238 4.36 29.91 11.56
C TRP A 238 3.07 30.69 11.41
N ASN A 239 2.49 31.09 12.54
CA ASN A 239 1.35 31.99 12.60
C ASN A 239 1.86 33.38 12.93
N PHE A 240 1.56 34.35 12.08
CA PHE A 240 1.92 35.76 12.28
C PHE A 240 0.81 36.49 13.02
N GLY A 241 1.14 37.60 13.65
CA GLY A 241 0.21 38.36 14.48
C GLY A 241 -0.95 39.03 13.71
N ASP A 242 -0.82 39.17 12.42
CA ASP A 242 -1.82 39.69 11.48
C ASP A 242 -2.83 38.64 10.99
N GLY A 243 -2.77 37.41 11.52
CA GLY A 243 -3.63 36.31 11.09
C GLY A 243 -3.10 35.53 9.90
N SER A 244 -2.01 35.94 9.28
CA SER A 244 -1.37 35.18 8.20
C SER A 244 -0.65 33.94 8.73
N LYS A 245 -0.49 32.93 7.88
CA LYS A 245 0.15 31.66 8.21
C LYS A 245 1.07 31.20 7.08
N LEU A 246 2.30 30.86 7.43
CA LEU A 246 3.23 30.19 6.54
C LEU A 246 3.23 28.68 6.89
N ASN A 247 3.15 27.83 5.86
CA ASN A 247 3.35 26.39 5.99
C ASN A 247 4.50 25.98 5.07
N LEU A 248 5.42 25.19 5.60
CA LEU A 248 6.52 24.60 4.85
C LEU A 248 6.44 23.08 4.98
N ILE A 249 6.44 22.37 3.87
CA ILE A 249 6.52 20.92 3.81
C ILE A 249 7.75 20.55 2.99
N LEU A 250 8.64 19.78 3.60
CA LEU A 250 9.81 19.20 2.96
C LEU A 250 9.69 17.69 3.01
N GLY A 251 10.09 17.01 1.96
CA GLY A 251 10.00 15.55 1.90
C GLY A 251 11.12 14.92 1.10
N ALA A 252 11.45 13.70 1.49
CA ALA A 252 12.34 12.82 0.75
C ALA A 252 11.68 11.43 0.71
N GLN A 253 11.84 10.73 -0.43
CA GLN A 253 11.33 9.38 -0.62
C GLN A 253 12.40 8.52 -1.28
N PHE A 254 12.41 7.26 -0.90
CA PHE A 254 13.19 6.24 -1.57
C PHE A 254 12.30 5.03 -1.83
N ASN A 255 12.16 4.65 -3.10
CA ASN A 255 11.42 3.46 -3.52
C ASN A 255 12.39 2.47 -4.18
N ASN A 256 12.42 1.25 -3.67
CA ASN A 256 13.20 0.16 -4.23
C ASN A 256 12.27 -1.01 -4.53
N ARG A 257 12.10 -1.30 -5.81
CA ARG A 257 11.29 -2.42 -6.30
C ARG A 257 12.18 -3.42 -7.00
N LYS A 258 12.05 -4.67 -6.59
CA LYS A 258 12.71 -5.82 -7.21
C LYS A 258 11.64 -6.77 -7.70
N GLU A 259 11.70 -7.09 -8.98
CA GLU A 259 10.79 -8.02 -9.64
C GLU A 259 11.56 -9.26 -10.03
N TYR A 260 11.10 -10.40 -9.54
CA TYR A 260 11.71 -11.69 -9.79
C TYR A 260 10.78 -12.49 -10.68
N ASP A 261 11.13 -12.57 -11.94
CA ASP A 261 10.35 -13.27 -12.94
C ASP A 261 10.59 -14.78 -12.95
N ALA A 262 9.67 -15.50 -13.56
CA ALA A 262 9.76 -16.94 -13.77
C ALA A 262 9.45 -17.23 -15.23
N HIS A 263 10.47 -17.22 -16.09
CA HIS A 263 10.33 -17.69 -17.47
C HIS A 263 10.14 -19.21 -17.47
N ARG A 264 8.88 -19.65 -17.59
CA ARG A 264 8.54 -21.06 -17.79
C ARG A 264 8.16 -21.25 -19.24
N PRO A 265 8.94 -22.03 -20.02
CA PRO A 265 8.49 -22.38 -21.35
C PRO A 265 7.16 -23.13 -21.25
N TYR A 266 6.23 -22.81 -22.12
CA TYR A 266 5.02 -23.60 -22.26
C TYR A 266 5.43 -25.02 -22.66
N THR A 267 5.12 -26.01 -21.85
CA THR A 267 5.41 -27.42 -22.14
C THR A 267 4.31 -28.30 -21.56
N ASP A 268 3.91 -29.29 -22.32
CA ASP A 268 2.99 -30.33 -21.87
C ASP A 268 3.68 -31.38 -20.99
N ASN A 269 5.02 -31.29 -20.86
CA ASN A 269 5.79 -32.20 -20.03
C ASN A 269 5.72 -31.76 -18.55
N PRO A 270 5.05 -32.54 -17.66
CA PRO A 270 4.94 -32.21 -16.24
C PRO A 270 6.30 -32.13 -15.54
N ASP A 271 7.31 -32.81 -16.02
CA ASP A 271 8.64 -32.84 -15.42
C ASP A 271 9.46 -31.58 -15.72
N ALA A 272 9.18 -30.90 -16.85
CA ALA A 272 9.78 -29.61 -17.15
C ALA A 272 9.29 -28.51 -16.19
N LEU A 273 8.10 -28.66 -15.62
CA LEU A 273 7.55 -27.75 -14.61
C LEU A 273 8.19 -27.92 -13.21
N LYS A 274 8.83 -29.07 -12.99
CA LYS A 274 9.50 -29.42 -11.73
C LYS A 274 10.98 -29.00 -11.68
N ARG A 275 11.57 -28.61 -12.81
CA ARG A 275 13.00 -28.22 -12.86
C ARG A 275 13.20 -26.97 -12.01
N PRO A 276 14.21 -26.97 -11.08
CA PRO A 276 14.58 -25.75 -10.39
C PRO A 276 15.02 -24.73 -11.44
N GLN A 277 14.48 -23.52 -11.33
CA GLN A 277 15.01 -22.41 -12.11
C GLN A 277 16.36 -22.04 -11.50
N LEU A 278 17.40 -22.01 -12.33
CA LEU A 278 18.69 -21.47 -11.94
C LEU A 278 18.51 -20.00 -11.56
N ASP A 279 19.02 -19.63 -10.38
CA ASP A 279 19.02 -18.27 -9.86
C ASP A 279 19.97 -17.38 -10.68
#